data_9e11e96a931352b928c6aa13a551ce4f
#
_entry.id   9e11e96a931352b928c6aa13a551ce4f
#
_cell.length_a   1.000
_cell.length_b   1.000
_cell.length_c   1.000
_cell.angle_alpha   90.00
_cell.angle_beta   90.00
_cell.angle_gamma   90.00
#
_symmetry.space_group_name_H-M   'P 1'
#
loop_
_entity.id
_entity.type
_entity.pdbx_description
1 polymer ?
#
loop_
_entity_poly.entity_id
_entity_poly.type
_entity_poly.pdbx_seq_one_letter_code
_entity_poly.pdbx_strand_id
1 'polypeptide(L)'
;SRGLGDVYKRQILMTICAALSTGLSAQSIYPGQHAGKMKKVTTAPIQVESFDLKDVRLLPSRFRDNMMRDSAWMTSIATNRLLHGFRNNAGVFAGREGGYMTVKKLGGWESLDCELRGHTTGHLLSAYALMYASTGSEIFKLKGDSLVTGLAEVQAALGNGYLSAYPEELINRNIRGTSVWAPWYTLHKLFSGLIDQYLYADNKPALEVVTRMGDWAYNKLKPLDEPTRKRMIRNEFGGVNESFYNLYAITGDERYQWLAEFFYHNDVIDPLKEQRDDLGTKHTNTFIPKVLAEARNYELTQDNDSRKLTDFFWHTMIDHHTFAPGCSSDKEHYFDPQQLSKHLTGYTGETCCTYNMLKLSRHLFCWTGDAKVADYYERALYNHILGQQDPETGMVSYFLPLLSGSHKVYSTRENSFWCCVGSGLSLIHISE
;
A
#
# COMPACT_ATOMS: atom_id res chain seq x y z
N SER A 1 -34.45 -40.10 35.04
CA SER A 1 -34.07 -38.74 35.46
C SER A 1 -32.61 -38.40 35.15
N ARG A 2 -32.24 -38.50 33.86
CA ARG A 2 -30.88 -38.12 33.43
C ARG A 2 -30.92 -37.05 32.33
N GLY A 3 -31.82 -36.09 32.38
CA GLY A 3 -32.00 -35.15 31.27
C GLY A 3 -31.91 -33.64 31.62
N LEU A 4 -32.16 -33.26 32.85
CA LEU A 4 -32.27 -31.84 33.21
C LEU A 4 -30.94 -31.20 33.66
N GLY A 5 -30.01 -31.97 34.22
CA GLY A 5 -28.71 -31.46 34.65
C GLY A 5 -27.77 -31.11 33.54
N ASP A 6 -27.83 -31.78 32.38
CA ASP A 6 -26.95 -31.51 31.26
C ASP A 6 -27.41 -30.32 30.40
N VAL A 7 -28.71 -30.05 30.35
CA VAL A 7 -29.24 -28.87 29.68
C VAL A 7 -28.85 -27.58 30.44
N TYR A 8 -28.97 -27.61 31.75
CA TYR A 8 -28.54 -26.46 32.60
C TYR A 8 -27.05 -26.23 32.55
N LYS A 9 -26.22 -27.26 32.53
CA LYS A 9 -24.76 -27.11 32.36
C LYS A 9 -24.40 -26.55 31.00
N ARG A 10 -25.08 -26.96 29.94
CA ARG A 10 -24.87 -26.40 28.58
C ARG A 10 -25.35 -24.95 28.48
N GLN A 11 -26.49 -24.61 29.11
CA GLN A 11 -26.95 -23.21 29.15
C GLN A 11 -26.05 -22.32 29.96
N ILE A 12 -25.53 -22.78 31.11
CA ILE A 12 -24.55 -22.02 31.92
C ILE A 12 -23.22 -21.88 31.15
N LEU A 13 -22.77 -22.91 30.44
CA LEU A 13 -21.57 -22.80 29.59
C LEU A 13 -21.79 -21.82 28.40
N MET A 14 -22.96 -21.84 27.74
CA MET A 14 -23.29 -20.88 26.70
C MET A 14 -23.45 -19.45 27.24
N THR A 15 -23.99 -19.27 28.45
CA THR A 15 -24.12 -17.97 29.07
C THR A 15 -22.79 -17.43 29.56
N ILE A 16 -21.87 -18.31 30.02
CA ILE A 16 -20.50 -17.91 30.37
C ILE A 16 -19.66 -17.61 29.12
N CYS A 17 -19.82 -18.37 28.02
CA CYS A 17 -19.20 -18.02 26.74
C CYS A 17 -19.78 -16.72 26.14
N ALA A 18 -21.08 -16.44 26.29
CA ALA A 18 -21.69 -15.19 25.87
C ALA A 18 -21.30 -13.99 26.77
N ALA A 19 -21.03 -14.23 28.06
CA ALA A 19 -20.57 -13.18 28.98
C ALA A 19 -19.06 -12.90 28.90
N LEU A 20 -18.27 -13.81 28.30
CA LEU A 20 -16.84 -13.58 28.00
C LEU A 20 -16.61 -12.92 26.65
N SER A 21 -17.66 -12.73 25.84
CA SER A 21 -17.58 -12.02 24.57
C SER A 21 -17.84 -10.50 24.63
N THR A 22 -18.06 -9.95 25.83
CA THR A 22 -18.23 -8.50 26.01
C THR A 22 -16.91 -7.84 26.40
N GLY A 23 -16.00 -7.68 25.45
CA GLY A 23 -14.73 -7.00 25.68
C GLY A 23 -13.78 -6.99 24.51
N LEU A 24 -14.17 -7.53 23.35
CA LEU A 24 -13.41 -7.33 22.12
C LEU A 24 -13.78 -5.96 21.56
N SER A 25 -13.01 -4.94 21.92
CA SER A 25 -13.06 -3.66 21.25
C SER A 25 -12.77 -3.90 19.76
N ALA A 26 -13.64 -3.37 18.91
CA ALA A 26 -13.43 -3.37 17.48
C ALA A 26 -12.01 -2.91 17.15
N GLN A 27 -11.26 -3.75 16.45
CA GLN A 27 -9.86 -3.50 16.13
C GLN A 27 -9.73 -3.03 14.70
N SER A 28 -8.66 -2.26 14.41
CA SER A 28 -8.39 -1.78 13.07
C SER A 28 -8.12 -2.93 12.11
N ILE A 29 -8.71 -2.89 10.93
CA ILE A 29 -8.43 -3.85 9.86
C ILE A 29 -6.96 -3.80 9.42
N TYR A 30 -6.40 -2.60 9.42
CA TYR A 30 -5.01 -2.40 9.05
C TYR A 30 -4.32 -1.67 10.18
N PRO A 31 -3.64 -2.36 10.90
CA PRO A 31 -3.27 -3.77 11.01
C PRO A 31 -3.93 -4.40 12.25
N GLY A 32 -5.19 -4.76 12.14
CA GLY A 32 -6.04 -5.16 13.27
C GLY A 32 -5.46 -6.25 14.15
N GLN A 33 -4.79 -7.23 13.55
CA GLN A 33 -4.12 -8.30 14.27
C GLN A 33 -2.94 -7.83 15.11
N HIS A 34 -2.52 -6.57 14.95
CA HIS A 34 -1.39 -5.98 15.66
C HIS A 34 -1.81 -5.01 16.76
N ALA A 35 -2.99 -5.19 17.36
CA ALA A 35 -3.54 -4.28 18.38
C ALA A 35 -2.54 -3.97 19.51
N GLY A 36 -1.69 -4.93 19.92
CA GLY A 36 -0.63 -4.70 20.90
C GLY A 36 0.47 -3.73 20.46
N LYS A 37 0.54 -3.40 19.17
CA LYS A 37 1.48 -2.42 18.60
C LYS A 37 0.82 -1.07 18.33
N MET A 38 -0.52 -0.94 18.56
CA MET A 38 -1.28 0.28 18.32
C MET A 38 -1.53 1.04 19.61
N LYS A 39 -1.31 2.34 19.58
CA LYS A 39 -1.73 3.26 20.66
C LYS A 39 -3.12 3.85 20.40
N LYS A 40 -3.52 3.96 19.15
CA LYS A 40 -4.87 4.35 18.74
C LYS A 40 -5.50 3.17 18.00
N VAL A 41 -6.52 2.61 18.60
CA VAL A 41 -7.29 1.50 18.02
C VAL A 41 -8.42 2.04 17.16
N THR A 42 -8.93 1.20 16.27
CA THR A 42 -10.15 1.49 15.50
C THR A 42 -11.32 1.69 16.45
N THR A 43 -12.06 2.76 16.21
CA THR A 43 -13.29 3.08 16.94
C THR A 43 -14.54 2.80 16.10
N ALA A 44 -14.39 2.67 14.77
CA ALA A 44 -15.48 2.33 13.87
C ALA A 44 -15.99 0.89 14.11
N PRO A 45 -17.30 0.63 13.91
CA PRO A 45 -17.84 -0.73 13.99
C PRO A 45 -17.24 -1.63 12.89
N ILE A 46 -16.75 -2.79 13.29
CA ILE A 46 -16.21 -3.84 12.41
C ILE A 46 -17.13 -5.06 12.51
N GLN A 47 -17.61 -5.54 11.35
CA GLN A 47 -18.50 -6.72 11.24
C GLN A 47 -17.71 -8.00 10.99
N VAL A 48 -16.62 -7.89 10.23
CA VAL A 48 -15.79 -9.02 9.79
C VAL A 48 -14.33 -8.65 9.97
N GLU A 49 -13.54 -9.56 10.51
CA GLU A 49 -12.07 -9.40 10.64
C GLU A 49 -11.35 -10.44 9.80
N SER A 50 -10.23 -10.05 9.20
CA SER A 50 -9.33 -10.99 8.51
C SER A 50 -8.51 -11.81 9.51
N PHE A 51 -8.12 -13.00 9.13
CA PHE A 51 -7.14 -13.78 9.88
C PHE A 51 -5.77 -13.09 9.87
N ASP A 52 -4.94 -13.39 10.87
CA ASP A 52 -3.53 -12.98 10.84
C ASP A 52 -2.80 -13.79 9.76
N LEU A 53 -2.00 -13.13 8.94
CA LEU A 53 -1.22 -13.77 7.86
C LEU A 53 -0.36 -14.94 8.34
N LYS A 54 0.13 -14.90 9.59
CA LYS A 54 0.91 -15.99 10.17
C LYS A 54 0.09 -17.27 10.38
N ASP A 55 -1.23 -17.16 10.49
CA ASP A 55 -2.15 -18.27 10.76
C ASP A 55 -2.71 -18.89 9.48
N VAL A 56 -2.47 -18.30 8.33
CA VAL A 56 -2.94 -18.75 7.00
C VAL A 56 -1.78 -19.24 6.15
N ARG A 57 -1.98 -20.34 5.43
CA ARG A 57 -0.98 -20.93 4.53
C ARG A 57 -1.62 -21.35 3.22
N LEU A 58 -1.06 -20.87 2.11
CA LEU A 58 -1.52 -21.26 0.79
C LEU A 58 -1.22 -22.74 0.52
N LEU A 59 -2.26 -23.48 0.19
CA LEU A 59 -2.14 -24.86 -0.32
C LEU A 59 -1.62 -24.84 -1.77
N PRO A 60 -1.19 -26.01 -2.34
CA PRO A 60 -0.82 -26.11 -3.74
C PRO A 60 -1.92 -25.56 -4.66
N SER A 61 -1.63 -24.46 -5.32
CA SER A 61 -2.58 -23.69 -6.13
C SER A 61 -1.83 -22.69 -7.02
N ARG A 62 -2.54 -22.08 -7.98
CA ARG A 62 -1.98 -20.98 -8.79
C ARG A 62 -1.51 -19.79 -7.94
N PHE A 63 -2.19 -19.50 -6.84
CA PHE A 63 -1.76 -18.44 -5.91
C PHE A 63 -0.41 -18.76 -5.28
N ARG A 64 -0.24 -19.99 -4.80
CA ARG A 64 1.04 -20.45 -4.26
C ARG A 64 2.14 -20.44 -5.32
N ASP A 65 1.86 -20.86 -6.54
CA ASP A 65 2.84 -20.86 -7.63
C ASP A 65 3.29 -19.44 -7.95
N ASN A 66 2.38 -18.46 -8.00
CA ASN A 66 2.70 -17.05 -8.19
C ASN A 66 3.57 -16.53 -7.03
N MET A 67 3.16 -16.80 -5.78
CA MET A 67 3.94 -16.43 -4.59
C MET A 67 5.36 -17.01 -4.62
N MET A 68 5.54 -18.24 -5.09
CA MET A 68 6.87 -18.86 -5.20
C MET A 68 7.74 -18.20 -6.28
N ARG A 69 7.16 -17.73 -7.38
CA ARG A 69 7.90 -16.96 -8.41
C ARG A 69 8.34 -15.60 -7.86
N ASP A 70 7.47 -14.91 -7.11
CA ASP A 70 7.83 -13.67 -6.42
C ASP A 70 8.94 -13.91 -5.39
N SER A 71 8.81 -14.97 -4.61
CA SER A 71 9.83 -15.40 -3.65
C SER A 71 11.20 -15.56 -4.33
N ALA A 72 11.25 -16.23 -5.46
CA ALA A 72 12.48 -16.43 -6.23
C ALA A 72 13.07 -15.12 -6.76
N TRP A 73 12.23 -14.21 -7.27
CA TRP A 73 12.69 -12.91 -7.75
C TRP A 73 13.18 -12.03 -6.59
N MET A 74 12.41 -11.90 -5.51
CA MET A 74 12.75 -11.12 -4.33
C MET A 74 14.05 -11.57 -3.68
N THR A 75 14.29 -12.90 -3.63
CA THR A 75 15.53 -13.48 -3.09
C THR A 75 16.74 -13.14 -3.94
N SER A 76 16.57 -13.05 -5.27
CA SER A 76 17.66 -12.80 -6.23
C SER A 76 18.21 -11.38 -6.18
N ILE A 77 17.46 -10.39 -5.67
CA ILE A 77 17.92 -9.00 -5.60
C ILE A 77 18.80 -8.81 -4.36
N ALA A 78 20.05 -8.44 -4.56
CA ALA A 78 20.96 -8.16 -3.46
C ALA A 78 20.60 -6.83 -2.76
N THR A 79 20.59 -6.83 -1.43
CA THR A 79 20.27 -5.64 -0.60
C THR A 79 21.12 -4.43 -0.94
N ASN A 80 22.42 -4.62 -1.25
CA ASN A 80 23.30 -3.51 -1.64
C ASN A 80 22.89 -2.81 -2.93
N ARG A 81 22.20 -3.51 -3.85
CA ARG A 81 21.67 -2.88 -5.07
C ARG A 81 20.51 -1.94 -4.74
N LEU A 82 19.62 -2.34 -3.83
CA LEU A 82 18.50 -1.54 -3.36
C LEU A 82 18.97 -0.30 -2.57
N LEU A 83 20.04 -0.45 -1.80
CA LEU A 83 20.64 0.64 -1.00
C LEU A 83 21.52 1.58 -1.83
N HIS A 84 21.91 1.21 -3.05
CA HIS A 84 22.91 1.96 -3.83
C HIS A 84 22.52 3.44 -4.02
N GLY A 85 21.30 3.71 -4.49
CA GLY A 85 20.79 5.08 -4.68
C GLY A 85 20.76 5.89 -3.37
N PHE A 86 20.33 5.26 -2.29
CA PHE A 86 20.25 5.90 -0.95
C PHE A 86 21.63 6.25 -0.42
N ARG A 87 22.59 5.33 -0.46
CA ARG A 87 23.97 5.54 -0.03
C ARG A 87 24.65 6.61 -0.86
N ASN A 88 24.43 6.59 -2.18
CA ASN A 88 24.94 7.61 -3.08
C ASN A 88 24.40 9.01 -2.73
N ASN A 89 23.11 9.12 -2.44
CA ASN A 89 22.49 10.37 -2.01
C ASN A 89 23.05 10.90 -0.67
N ALA A 90 23.38 10.00 0.26
CA ALA A 90 23.91 10.37 1.58
C ALA A 90 25.43 10.56 1.60
N GLY A 91 26.13 10.34 0.49
CA GLY A 91 27.60 10.43 0.43
C GLY A 91 28.34 9.33 1.20
N VAL A 92 27.62 8.21 1.52
CA VAL A 92 28.26 7.03 2.12
C VAL A 92 28.68 6.04 1.05
N PHE A 93 29.59 5.09 1.39
CA PHE A 93 30.08 4.14 0.41
C PHE A 93 28.96 3.28 -0.19
N ALA A 94 28.74 3.43 -1.48
CA ALA A 94 27.67 2.80 -2.23
C ALA A 94 28.10 1.58 -3.07
N GLY A 95 29.36 1.18 -3.01
CA GLY A 95 29.98 0.17 -3.87
C GLY A 95 30.67 0.79 -5.10
N ARG A 96 31.42 -0.03 -5.82
CA ARG A 96 32.15 0.37 -7.05
C ARG A 96 31.57 -0.28 -8.28
N GLU A 97 31.71 0.36 -9.42
CA GLU A 97 31.51 -0.28 -10.72
C GLU A 97 32.80 -1.01 -11.12
N GLY A 98 32.70 -2.32 -11.29
CA GLY A 98 33.82 -3.20 -11.61
C GLY A 98 34.74 -3.53 -10.43
N GLY A 99 35.35 -4.72 -10.45
CA GLY A 99 36.28 -5.18 -9.44
C GLY A 99 35.64 -5.72 -8.15
N TYR A 100 36.44 -5.83 -7.12
CA TYR A 100 36.00 -6.29 -5.79
C TYR A 100 35.01 -5.29 -5.17
N MET A 101 33.91 -5.79 -4.61
CA MET A 101 32.80 -5.01 -4.08
C MET A 101 31.98 -4.24 -5.13
N THR A 102 31.89 -4.73 -6.35
CA THR A 102 31.01 -4.19 -7.37
C THR A 102 29.54 -4.31 -6.97
N VAL A 103 28.79 -3.20 -7.13
CA VAL A 103 27.35 -3.19 -7.03
C VAL A 103 26.76 -2.94 -8.42
N LYS A 104 26.05 -3.94 -8.97
CA LYS A 104 25.32 -3.77 -10.22
C LYS A 104 24.12 -2.85 -9.97
N LYS A 105 24.10 -1.68 -10.61
CA LYS A 105 23.01 -0.69 -10.49
C LYS A 105 21.67 -1.30 -10.96
N LEU A 106 20.57 -0.81 -10.41
CA LEU A 106 19.23 -1.04 -10.93
C LEU A 106 18.96 -0.07 -12.09
N GLY A 107 18.18 -0.50 -13.06
CA GLY A 107 17.78 0.31 -14.20
C GLY A 107 16.32 0.80 -14.12
N GLY A 108 15.78 1.28 -15.22
CA GLY A 108 14.39 1.74 -15.31
C GLY A 108 14.07 2.81 -14.27
N TRP A 109 12.96 2.67 -13.55
CA TRP A 109 12.54 3.66 -12.55
C TRP A 109 13.43 3.69 -11.28
N GLU A 110 14.36 2.76 -11.14
CA GLU A 110 15.37 2.77 -10.07
C GLU A 110 16.74 3.29 -10.53
N SER A 111 16.87 3.71 -11.79
CA SER A 111 18.12 4.33 -12.28
C SER A 111 18.41 5.64 -11.55
N LEU A 112 19.71 6.00 -11.41
CA LEU A 112 20.13 7.17 -10.63
C LEU A 112 19.65 8.52 -11.20
N ASP A 113 19.24 8.57 -12.43
CA ASP A 113 18.65 9.73 -13.12
C ASP A 113 17.12 9.79 -13.02
N CYS A 114 16.45 8.73 -12.57
CA CYS A 114 15.01 8.72 -12.39
C CYS A 114 14.61 9.41 -11.07
N GLU A 115 13.63 10.33 -11.13
CA GLU A 115 13.15 11.08 -9.96
C GLU A 115 12.27 10.22 -9.03
N LEU A 116 11.85 8.99 -9.45
CA LEU A 116 11.12 8.04 -8.60
C LEU A 116 12.00 7.00 -7.90
N ARG A 117 13.33 7.01 -8.15
CA ARG A 117 14.23 6.01 -7.56
C ARG A 117 14.06 5.88 -6.05
N GLY A 118 14.11 4.65 -5.56
CA GLY A 118 13.91 4.31 -4.15
C GLY A 118 12.51 3.80 -3.82
N HIS A 119 11.51 3.96 -4.70
CA HIS A 119 10.16 3.46 -4.46
C HIS A 119 10.11 1.92 -4.40
N THR A 120 10.89 1.23 -5.24
CA THR A 120 10.97 -0.23 -5.24
C THR A 120 11.54 -0.76 -3.91
N THR A 121 12.48 -0.03 -3.31
CA THR A 121 12.99 -0.37 -1.97
C THR A 121 11.85 -0.35 -0.94
N GLY A 122 10.98 0.64 -0.98
CA GLY A 122 9.79 0.71 -0.13
C GLY A 122 8.83 -0.47 -0.38
N HIS A 123 8.52 -0.77 -1.64
CA HIS A 123 7.71 -1.94 -2.00
C HIS A 123 8.32 -3.26 -1.50
N LEU A 124 9.64 -3.44 -1.63
CA LEU A 124 10.30 -4.66 -1.17
C LEU A 124 10.36 -4.77 0.35
N LEU A 125 10.42 -3.66 1.09
CA LEU A 125 10.24 -3.71 2.55
C LEU A 125 8.88 -4.30 2.92
N SER A 126 7.78 -3.82 2.31
CA SER A 126 6.45 -4.41 2.49
C SER A 126 6.42 -5.88 2.09
N ALA A 127 6.90 -6.20 0.88
CA ALA A 127 6.88 -7.56 0.34
C ALA A 127 7.67 -8.55 1.20
N TYR A 128 8.84 -8.16 1.72
CA TYR A 128 9.62 -9.03 2.64
C TYR A 128 8.88 -9.27 3.96
N ALA A 129 8.27 -8.26 4.54
CA ALA A 129 7.51 -8.37 5.78
C ALA A 129 6.29 -9.30 5.62
N LEU A 130 5.50 -9.10 4.56
CA LEU A 130 4.32 -9.90 4.24
C LEU A 130 4.71 -11.34 3.88
N MET A 131 5.79 -11.55 3.09
CA MET A 131 6.27 -12.88 2.74
C MET A 131 6.77 -13.64 3.97
N TYR A 132 7.45 -12.97 4.91
CA TYR A 132 7.83 -13.56 6.18
C TYR A 132 6.60 -13.98 6.99
N ALA A 133 5.61 -13.10 7.14
CA ALA A 133 4.37 -13.40 7.85
C ALA A 133 3.63 -14.59 7.23
N SER A 134 3.44 -14.58 5.89
CA SER A 134 2.70 -15.62 5.17
C SER A 134 3.39 -16.98 5.12
N THR A 135 4.74 -17.04 5.16
CA THR A 135 5.50 -18.27 4.94
C THR A 135 6.30 -18.73 6.15
N GLY A 136 6.64 -17.85 7.08
CA GLY A 136 7.60 -18.09 8.15
C GLY A 136 9.06 -18.20 7.67
N SER A 137 9.35 -17.82 6.42
CA SER A 137 10.69 -17.98 5.84
C SER A 137 11.65 -16.90 6.32
N GLU A 138 12.63 -17.29 7.14
CA GLU A 138 13.62 -16.40 7.76
C GLU A 138 14.45 -15.58 6.76
N ILE A 139 14.59 -16.04 5.51
CA ILE A 139 15.35 -15.28 4.50
C ILE A 139 14.73 -13.91 4.24
N PHE A 140 13.41 -13.80 4.28
CA PHE A 140 12.72 -12.53 4.04
C PHE A 140 12.84 -11.60 5.25
N LYS A 141 12.80 -12.16 6.47
CA LYS A 141 13.11 -11.39 7.68
C LYS A 141 14.52 -10.82 7.63
N LEU A 142 15.52 -11.66 7.35
CA LEU A 142 16.93 -11.24 7.26
C LEU A 142 17.17 -10.19 6.16
N LYS A 143 16.49 -10.31 5.00
CA LYS A 143 16.56 -9.29 3.93
C LYS A 143 15.94 -7.97 4.37
N GLY A 144 14.78 -8.03 5.01
CA GLY A 144 14.12 -6.85 5.58
C GLY A 144 14.99 -6.16 6.63
N ASP A 145 15.49 -6.92 7.60
CA ASP A 145 16.36 -6.41 8.67
C ASP A 145 17.64 -5.76 8.11
N SER A 146 18.27 -6.40 7.11
CA SER A 146 19.45 -5.86 6.44
C SER A 146 19.15 -4.56 5.69
N LEU A 147 17.99 -4.50 5.05
CA LEU A 147 17.57 -3.30 4.31
C LEU A 147 17.27 -2.14 5.26
N VAL A 148 16.55 -2.39 6.35
CA VAL A 148 16.25 -1.39 7.38
C VAL A 148 17.54 -0.88 8.03
N THR A 149 18.50 -1.76 8.32
CA THR A 149 19.80 -1.38 8.88
C THR A 149 20.54 -0.41 7.95
N GLY A 150 20.61 -0.74 6.65
CA GLY A 150 21.25 0.14 5.66
C GLY A 150 20.51 1.47 5.47
N LEU A 151 19.19 1.50 5.56
CA LEU A 151 18.40 2.73 5.50
C LEU A 151 18.59 3.59 6.74
N ALA A 152 18.71 2.98 7.94
CA ALA A 152 19.02 3.69 9.17
C ALA A 152 20.40 4.35 9.12
N GLU A 153 21.40 3.65 8.56
CA GLU A 153 22.75 4.19 8.31
C GLU A 153 22.72 5.42 7.38
N VAL A 154 21.97 5.32 6.27
CA VAL A 154 21.76 6.43 5.34
C VAL A 154 21.09 7.62 6.02
N GLN A 155 19.99 7.37 6.77
CA GLN A 155 19.27 8.43 7.47
C GLN A 155 20.15 9.15 8.51
N ALA A 156 20.99 8.40 9.23
CA ALA A 156 21.94 8.95 10.18
C ALA A 156 22.98 9.84 9.49
N ALA A 157 23.47 9.43 8.31
CA ALA A 157 24.42 10.21 7.52
C ALA A 157 23.81 11.52 6.96
N LEU A 158 22.51 11.50 6.58
CA LEU A 158 21.79 12.71 6.15
C LEU A 158 21.51 13.67 7.32
N GLY A 159 21.38 13.17 8.54
CA GLY A 159 21.44 13.93 9.79
C GLY A 159 20.17 14.68 10.22
N ASN A 160 19.17 14.84 9.34
CA ASN A 160 17.98 15.64 9.63
C ASN A 160 16.65 14.84 9.71
N GLY A 161 16.73 13.50 9.66
CA GLY A 161 15.56 12.61 9.64
C GLY A 161 15.03 12.29 8.23
N TYR A 162 15.42 13.05 7.21
CA TYR A 162 15.12 12.75 5.80
C TYR A 162 15.70 11.39 5.38
N LEU A 163 14.97 10.68 4.53
CA LEU A 163 15.43 9.42 3.94
C LEU A 163 14.85 9.25 2.55
N SER A 164 15.69 9.23 1.52
CA SER A 164 15.32 8.83 0.15
C SER A 164 16.58 8.50 -0.66
N ALA A 165 16.36 7.88 -1.84
CA ALA A 165 17.41 7.64 -2.81
C ALA A 165 17.72 8.88 -3.68
N TYR A 166 17.01 9.99 -3.49
CA TYR A 166 17.21 11.27 -4.18
C TYR A 166 17.38 12.42 -3.17
N PRO A 167 18.03 13.52 -3.56
CA PRO A 167 18.24 14.65 -2.66
C PRO A 167 16.94 15.33 -2.25
N GLU A 168 16.90 15.87 -1.04
CA GLU A 168 15.75 16.61 -0.49
C GLU A 168 15.31 17.78 -1.39
N GLU A 169 16.15 18.19 -2.31
CA GLU A 169 15.85 19.22 -3.30
C GLU A 169 14.64 18.88 -4.18
N LEU A 170 14.35 17.57 -4.43
CA LEU A 170 13.15 17.19 -5.17
C LEU A 170 11.87 17.55 -4.38
N ILE A 171 11.89 17.43 -3.06
CA ILE A 171 10.81 17.89 -2.18
C ILE A 171 10.70 19.42 -2.21
N ASN A 172 11.84 20.11 -2.16
CA ASN A 172 11.85 21.58 -2.24
C ASN A 172 11.30 22.08 -3.58
N ARG A 173 11.61 21.40 -4.70
CA ARG A 173 11.04 21.70 -6.02
C ARG A 173 9.52 21.53 -6.01
N ASN A 174 9.00 20.47 -5.44
CA ASN A 174 7.55 20.26 -5.29
C ASN A 174 6.89 21.38 -4.47
N ILE A 175 7.49 21.76 -3.32
CA ILE A 175 6.98 22.86 -2.49
C ILE A 175 6.98 24.19 -3.26
N ARG A 176 8.02 24.49 -4.03
CA ARG A 176 8.10 25.70 -4.85
C ARG A 176 7.18 25.67 -6.08
N GLY A 177 6.62 24.50 -6.42
CA GLY A 177 5.80 24.31 -7.63
C GLY A 177 6.63 24.27 -8.92
N THR A 178 7.91 23.93 -8.83
CA THR A 178 8.75 23.67 -10.00
C THR A 178 8.64 22.22 -10.45
N SER A 179 8.87 21.94 -11.73
CA SER A 179 8.71 20.61 -12.30
C SER A 179 9.51 19.55 -11.56
N VAL A 180 8.84 18.52 -11.12
CA VAL A 180 9.40 17.32 -10.48
C VAL A 180 8.40 16.18 -10.61
N TRP A 181 8.88 14.95 -10.76
CA TRP A 181 8.02 13.77 -10.82
C TRP A 181 7.83 13.15 -9.44
N ALA A 182 6.62 13.25 -8.90
CA ALA A 182 6.03 12.52 -7.77
C ALA A 182 6.96 12.14 -6.58
N PRO A 183 7.69 13.08 -5.95
CA PRO A 183 8.63 12.70 -4.88
C PRO A 183 7.91 12.14 -3.63
N TRP A 184 6.71 12.62 -3.30
CA TRP A 184 5.93 12.10 -2.17
C TRP A 184 5.41 10.69 -2.42
N TYR A 185 5.22 10.28 -3.68
CA TYR A 185 4.92 8.89 -4.02
C TYR A 185 6.05 7.94 -3.59
N THR A 186 7.31 8.28 -3.86
CA THR A 186 8.45 7.48 -3.41
C THR A 186 8.52 7.41 -1.88
N LEU A 187 8.33 8.55 -1.19
CA LEU A 187 8.30 8.58 0.27
C LEU A 187 7.15 7.75 0.83
N HIS A 188 5.96 7.78 0.19
CA HIS A 188 4.84 6.91 0.57
C HIS A 188 5.28 5.44 0.64
N LYS A 189 6.00 4.94 -0.38
CA LYS A 189 6.43 3.54 -0.39
C LYS A 189 7.43 3.22 0.72
N LEU A 190 8.31 4.16 1.05
CA LEU A 190 9.23 4.01 2.17
C LEU A 190 8.51 4.05 3.52
N PHE A 191 7.56 4.98 3.73
CA PHE A 191 6.75 5.02 4.94
C PHE A 191 5.99 3.70 5.13
N SER A 192 5.25 3.25 4.11
CA SER A 192 4.48 2.01 4.17
C SER A 192 5.37 0.80 4.43
N GLY A 193 6.48 0.68 3.70
CA GLY A 193 7.38 -0.47 3.84
C GLY A 193 8.05 -0.57 5.21
N LEU A 194 8.43 0.56 5.81
CA LEU A 194 8.99 0.60 7.17
C LEU A 194 7.93 0.28 8.22
N ILE A 195 6.69 0.75 8.05
CA ILE A 195 5.55 0.40 8.90
C ILE A 195 5.29 -1.10 8.83
N ASP A 196 5.25 -1.69 7.64
CA ASP A 196 5.02 -3.12 7.45
C ASP A 196 6.14 -3.97 8.08
N GLN A 197 7.40 -3.53 7.98
CA GLN A 197 8.52 -4.20 8.66
C GLN A 197 8.34 -4.21 10.19
N TYR A 198 7.85 -3.13 10.78
CA TYR A 198 7.53 -3.09 12.20
C TYR A 198 6.37 -4.03 12.55
N LEU A 199 5.30 -4.02 11.75
CA LEU A 199 4.07 -4.72 12.08
C LEU A 199 4.19 -6.23 11.84
N TYR A 200 4.67 -6.65 10.69
CA TYR A 200 4.64 -8.04 10.23
C TYR A 200 5.96 -8.81 10.46
N ALA A 201 7.09 -8.10 10.61
CA ALA A 201 8.40 -8.71 10.84
C ALA A 201 9.02 -8.37 12.21
N ASP A 202 8.29 -7.69 13.10
CA ASP A 202 8.76 -7.25 14.42
C ASP A 202 10.05 -6.42 14.41
N ASN A 203 10.33 -5.72 13.31
CA ASN A 203 11.52 -4.91 13.13
C ASN A 203 11.37 -3.56 13.87
N LYS A 204 11.80 -3.49 15.12
CA LYS A 204 11.74 -2.26 15.93
C LYS A 204 12.56 -1.10 15.35
N PRO A 205 13.79 -1.29 14.82
CA PRO A 205 14.52 -0.24 14.12
C PRO A 205 13.75 0.41 12.98
N ALA A 206 12.87 -0.32 12.27
CA ALA A 206 12.03 0.25 11.23
C ALA A 206 11.09 1.33 11.76
N LEU A 207 10.50 1.13 12.96
CA LEU A 207 9.68 2.15 13.61
C LEU A 207 10.48 3.41 13.95
N GLU A 208 11.72 3.27 14.42
CA GLU A 208 12.58 4.41 14.71
C GLU A 208 12.91 5.20 13.45
N VAL A 209 13.23 4.51 12.34
CA VAL A 209 13.52 5.15 11.06
C VAL A 209 12.30 5.90 10.54
N VAL A 210 11.13 5.26 10.51
CA VAL A 210 9.91 5.88 9.97
C VAL A 210 9.40 7.03 10.84
N THR A 211 9.59 6.96 12.16
CA THR A 211 9.26 8.06 13.10
C THR A 211 10.12 9.29 12.82
N ARG A 212 11.45 9.11 12.65
CA ARG A 212 12.33 10.23 12.26
C ARG A 212 11.97 10.83 10.90
N MET A 213 11.55 10.00 9.92
CA MET A 213 11.01 10.50 8.65
C MET A 213 9.74 11.33 8.84
N GLY A 214 8.84 10.87 9.72
CA GLY A 214 7.61 11.59 10.06
C GLY A 214 7.89 12.93 10.72
N ASP A 215 8.82 12.98 11.67
CA ASP A 215 9.27 14.21 12.32
C ASP A 215 9.88 15.21 11.32
N TRP A 216 10.72 14.73 10.41
CA TRP A 216 11.24 15.53 9.31
C TRP A 216 10.10 16.08 8.44
N ALA A 217 9.15 15.25 8.04
CA ALA A 217 8.02 15.67 7.21
C ALA A 217 7.17 16.74 7.91
N TYR A 218 6.88 16.56 9.20
CA TYR A 218 6.14 17.55 9.98
C TYR A 218 6.87 18.89 10.05
N ASN A 219 8.15 18.89 10.39
CA ASN A 219 8.96 20.11 10.48
C ASN A 219 9.07 20.83 9.13
N LYS A 220 9.11 20.06 8.03
CA LYS A 220 9.18 20.57 6.67
C LYS A 220 7.87 21.20 6.20
N LEU A 221 6.74 20.61 6.54
CA LEU A 221 5.42 21.00 6.00
C LEU A 221 4.67 21.98 6.91
N LYS A 222 4.90 21.94 8.22
CA LYS A 222 4.20 22.79 9.19
C LYS A 222 4.29 24.29 8.91
N PRO A 223 5.40 24.85 8.41
CA PRO A 223 5.49 26.27 8.09
C PRO A 223 4.78 26.72 6.82
N LEU A 224 4.28 25.79 6.00
CA LEU A 224 3.71 26.12 4.70
C LEU A 224 2.32 26.73 4.83
N ASP A 225 2.07 27.77 4.05
CA ASP A 225 0.75 28.38 3.91
C ASP A 225 -0.18 27.55 3.02
N GLU A 226 -1.47 27.81 3.11
CA GLU A 226 -2.51 27.07 2.38
C GLU A 226 -2.37 27.15 0.85
N PRO A 227 -2.02 28.29 0.23
CA PRO A 227 -1.75 28.35 -1.21
C PRO A 227 -0.59 27.43 -1.64
N THR A 228 0.48 27.37 -0.86
CA THR A 228 1.62 26.49 -1.11
C THR A 228 1.25 25.04 -0.92
N ARG A 229 0.50 24.70 0.14
CA ARG A 229 -0.04 23.35 0.35
C ARG A 229 -0.86 22.89 -0.86
N LYS A 230 -1.88 23.67 -1.26
CA LYS A 230 -2.77 23.34 -2.40
C LYS A 230 -1.99 23.14 -3.70
N ARG A 231 -0.98 23.95 -3.97
CA ARG A 231 -0.12 23.80 -5.14
C ARG A 231 0.70 22.51 -5.06
N MET A 232 1.30 22.23 -3.91
CA MET A 232 2.16 21.07 -3.69
C MET A 232 1.40 19.74 -3.86
N ILE A 233 0.21 19.61 -3.27
CA ILE A 233 -0.58 18.37 -3.29
C ILE A 233 -1.25 18.08 -4.64
N ARG A 234 -1.19 18.97 -5.61
CA ARG A 234 -1.57 18.67 -7.01
C ARG A 234 -0.59 17.72 -7.68
N ASN A 235 0.66 17.69 -7.23
CA ASN A 235 1.61 16.67 -7.63
C ASN A 235 1.21 15.34 -7.00
N GLU A 236 1.52 14.24 -7.65
CA GLU A 236 1.21 12.90 -7.17
C GLU A 236 1.94 12.60 -5.86
N PHE A 237 1.19 12.17 -4.86
CA PHE A 237 1.74 11.80 -3.55
C PHE A 237 1.38 10.37 -3.11
N GLY A 238 0.74 9.58 -4.01
CA GLY A 238 0.28 8.22 -3.68
C GLY A 238 -0.69 8.21 -2.50
N GLY A 239 -0.50 7.29 -1.59
CA GLY A 239 -1.25 7.14 -0.33
C GLY A 239 -0.46 7.53 0.91
N VAL A 240 0.40 8.55 0.84
CA VAL A 240 1.23 8.96 1.98
C VAL A 240 0.38 9.37 3.19
N ASN A 241 -0.80 9.92 2.97
CA ASN A 241 -1.78 10.25 3.99
C ASN A 241 -2.29 9.00 4.76
N GLU A 242 -2.56 7.87 4.07
CA GLU A 242 -2.84 6.58 4.72
C GLU A 242 -1.67 6.14 5.61
N SER A 243 -0.44 6.26 5.13
CA SER A 243 0.76 5.92 5.92
C SER A 243 0.90 6.78 7.17
N PHE A 244 0.56 8.06 7.10
CA PHE A 244 0.58 8.95 8.27
C PHE A 244 -0.54 8.61 9.27
N TYR A 245 -1.75 8.25 8.83
CA TYR A 245 -2.78 7.73 9.73
C TYR A 245 -2.33 6.44 10.41
N ASN A 246 -1.65 5.55 9.71
CA ASN A 246 -1.11 4.32 10.30
C ASN A 246 0.01 4.63 11.31
N LEU A 247 0.89 5.58 11.01
CA LEU A 247 1.93 6.00 11.96
C LEU A 247 1.32 6.69 13.20
N TYR A 248 0.26 7.48 13.03
CA TYR A 248 -0.54 8.01 14.15
C TYR A 248 -1.14 6.88 14.99
N ALA A 249 -1.73 5.88 14.37
CA ALA A 249 -2.30 4.73 15.09
C ALA A 249 -1.23 3.99 15.91
N ILE A 250 -0.04 3.79 15.37
CA ILE A 250 1.07 3.11 16.06
C ILE A 250 1.62 3.96 17.20
N THR A 251 1.87 5.24 16.97
CA THR A 251 2.61 6.10 17.91
C THR A 251 1.73 6.90 18.87
N GLY A 252 0.48 7.16 18.50
CA GLY A 252 -0.43 8.07 19.20
C GLY A 252 -0.04 9.56 19.07
N ASP A 253 0.93 9.89 18.23
CA ASP A 253 1.44 11.25 18.06
C ASP A 253 0.57 12.02 17.05
N GLU A 254 -0.12 13.05 17.53
CA GLU A 254 -1.08 13.86 16.76
C GLU A 254 -0.43 14.63 15.60
N ARG A 255 0.89 14.80 15.60
CA ARG A 255 1.62 15.39 14.47
C ARG A 255 1.45 14.56 13.19
N TYR A 256 1.32 13.24 13.32
CA TYR A 256 1.12 12.36 12.18
C TYR A 256 -0.33 12.34 11.69
N GLN A 257 -1.30 12.51 12.56
CA GLN A 257 -2.67 12.79 12.15
C GLN A 257 -2.73 14.11 11.36
N TRP A 258 -2.11 15.18 11.88
CA TRP A 258 -2.02 16.45 11.17
C TRP A 258 -1.36 16.31 9.79
N LEU A 259 -0.31 15.49 9.67
CA LEU A 259 0.32 15.20 8.37
C LEU A 259 -0.64 14.49 7.41
N ALA A 260 -1.41 13.53 7.88
CA ALA A 260 -2.42 12.86 7.05
C ALA A 260 -3.47 13.85 6.53
N GLU A 261 -3.98 14.72 7.39
CA GLU A 261 -4.92 15.80 7.07
C GLU A 261 -4.30 16.87 6.13
N PHE A 262 -2.99 17.16 6.28
CA PHE A 262 -2.27 18.07 5.40
C PHE A 262 -2.33 17.61 3.92
N PHE A 263 -2.31 16.31 3.67
CA PHE A 263 -2.43 15.73 2.33
C PHE A 263 -3.90 15.52 1.88
N TYR A 264 -4.87 16.09 2.57
CA TYR A 264 -6.25 16.11 2.10
C TYR A 264 -6.37 16.95 0.82
N HIS A 265 -6.74 16.28 -0.29
CA HIS A 265 -6.78 16.90 -1.61
C HIS A 265 -8.21 17.36 -1.94
N ASN A 266 -8.53 18.60 -1.61
CA ASN A 266 -9.87 19.19 -1.77
C ASN A 266 -10.46 18.95 -3.16
N ASP A 267 -9.73 19.27 -4.23
CA ASP A 267 -10.19 19.16 -5.63
C ASP A 267 -10.61 17.72 -6.03
N VAL A 268 -10.22 16.73 -5.22
CA VAL A 268 -10.46 15.29 -5.43
C VAL A 268 -11.52 14.75 -4.46
N ILE A 269 -11.42 15.11 -3.19
CA ILE A 269 -12.24 14.53 -2.12
C ILE A 269 -13.55 15.28 -1.91
N ASP A 270 -13.57 16.62 -2.05
CA ASP A 270 -14.78 17.40 -1.82
C ASP A 270 -15.94 17.00 -2.78
N PRO A 271 -15.72 16.74 -4.10
CA PRO A 271 -16.78 16.22 -4.95
C PRO A 271 -17.37 14.88 -4.48
N LEU A 272 -16.53 14.00 -3.90
CA LEU A 272 -17.01 12.73 -3.38
C LEU A 272 -17.85 12.90 -2.10
N LYS A 273 -17.53 13.87 -1.25
CA LYS A 273 -18.38 14.23 -0.10
C LYS A 273 -19.78 14.71 -0.55
N GLU A 274 -19.84 15.39 -1.67
CA GLU A 274 -21.08 15.83 -2.32
C GLU A 274 -21.79 14.69 -3.09
N GLN A 275 -21.27 13.47 -3.04
CA GLN A 275 -21.74 12.30 -3.79
C GLN A 275 -21.84 12.58 -5.30
N ARG A 276 -20.83 13.22 -5.84
CA ARG A 276 -20.73 13.60 -7.25
C ARG A 276 -19.60 12.83 -7.93
N ASP A 277 -19.95 12.13 -9.02
CA ASP A 277 -18.98 11.50 -9.90
C ASP A 277 -18.29 12.60 -10.76
N ASP A 278 -17.18 13.10 -10.27
CA ASP A 278 -16.32 14.06 -10.97
C ASP A 278 -14.95 13.41 -11.25
N LEU A 279 -14.94 12.13 -11.55
CA LEU A 279 -13.69 11.40 -11.86
C LEU A 279 -13.13 11.86 -13.20
N GLY A 280 -14.00 11.99 -14.20
CA GLY A 280 -13.63 12.53 -15.52
C GLY A 280 -12.40 11.84 -16.10
N THR A 281 -11.41 12.64 -16.51
CA THR A 281 -10.13 12.16 -17.05
C THR A 281 -8.98 12.21 -16.04
N LYS A 282 -9.29 12.20 -14.74
CA LYS A 282 -8.26 12.23 -13.70
C LYS A 282 -7.47 10.92 -13.70
N HIS A 283 -6.22 10.99 -13.26
CA HIS A 283 -5.35 9.82 -13.19
C HIS A 283 -5.84 8.86 -12.10
N THR A 284 -6.22 7.65 -12.49
CA THR A 284 -6.95 6.69 -11.64
C THR A 284 -6.13 6.26 -10.43
N ASN A 285 -4.89 5.83 -10.65
CA ASN A 285 -4.05 5.31 -9.57
C ASN A 285 -3.62 6.38 -8.57
N THR A 286 -3.54 7.66 -8.98
CA THR A 286 -3.25 8.74 -8.03
C THR A 286 -4.46 9.13 -7.19
N PHE A 287 -5.66 8.75 -7.62
CA PHE A 287 -6.92 9.08 -6.98
C PHE A 287 -7.29 8.08 -5.88
N ILE A 288 -7.30 6.77 -6.19
CA ILE A 288 -7.78 5.72 -5.29
C ILE A 288 -7.06 5.73 -3.93
N PRO A 289 -5.73 5.90 -3.84
CA PRO A 289 -5.03 5.94 -2.56
C PRO A 289 -5.47 7.08 -1.63
N LYS A 290 -5.98 8.18 -2.19
CA LYS A 290 -6.51 9.31 -1.40
C LYS A 290 -7.79 8.91 -0.68
N VAL A 291 -8.62 8.08 -1.30
CA VAL A 291 -9.84 7.53 -0.68
C VAL A 291 -9.50 6.46 0.36
N LEU A 292 -8.41 5.69 0.17
CA LEU A 292 -7.91 4.77 1.20
C LEU A 292 -7.58 5.49 2.51
N ALA A 293 -7.01 6.70 2.42
CA ALA A 293 -6.75 7.49 3.61
C ALA A 293 -8.04 7.94 4.31
N GLU A 294 -9.09 8.25 3.55
CA GLU A 294 -10.40 8.58 4.13
C GLU A 294 -11.04 7.35 4.80
N ALA A 295 -10.90 6.16 4.19
CA ALA A 295 -11.30 4.92 4.84
C ALA A 295 -10.59 4.75 6.19
N ARG A 296 -9.28 5.01 6.24
CA ARG A 296 -8.50 4.92 7.46
C ARG A 296 -8.86 6.01 8.46
N ASN A 297 -9.14 7.24 8.01
CA ASN A 297 -9.66 8.31 8.85
C ASN A 297 -10.95 7.90 9.56
N TYR A 298 -11.93 7.36 8.81
CA TYR A 298 -13.16 6.85 9.42
C TYR A 298 -12.90 5.81 10.51
N GLU A 299 -12.00 4.87 10.28
CA GLU A 299 -11.69 3.83 11.27
C GLU A 299 -11.13 4.40 12.57
N LEU A 300 -10.34 5.47 12.51
CA LEU A 300 -9.68 6.06 13.66
C LEU A 300 -10.53 7.11 14.38
N THR A 301 -11.41 7.79 13.67
CA THR A 301 -12.13 8.97 14.19
C THR A 301 -13.65 8.83 14.16
N GLN A 302 -14.20 7.83 13.46
CA GLN A 302 -15.64 7.70 13.14
C GLN A 302 -16.19 8.88 12.32
N ASP A 303 -15.37 9.57 11.53
CA ASP A 303 -15.85 10.62 10.65
C ASP A 303 -16.83 10.06 9.60
N ASN A 304 -18.11 10.38 9.77
CA ASN A 304 -19.17 9.90 8.91
C ASN A 304 -19.07 10.43 7.46
N ASP A 305 -18.45 11.58 7.23
CA ASP A 305 -18.26 12.10 5.89
C ASP A 305 -17.22 11.26 5.14
N SER A 306 -16.12 10.90 5.81
CA SER A 306 -15.12 9.96 5.27
C SER A 306 -15.74 8.60 4.97
N ARG A 307 -16.64 8.10 5.83
CA ARG A 307 -17.39 6.85 5.58
C ARG A 307 -18.26 6.94 4.33
N LYS A 308 -19.08 7.98 4.23
CA LYS A 308 -20.02 8.18 3.13
C LYS A 308 -19.31 8.35 1.79
N LEU A 309 -18.24 9.18 1.75
CA LEU A 309 -17.49 9.38 0.52
C LEU A 309 -16.78 8.10 0.05
N THR A 310 -16.29 7.29 0.99
CA THR A 310 -15.64 6.01 0.69
C THR A 310 -16.63 5.03 0.07
N ASP A 311 -17.83 4.88 0.66
CA ASP A 311 -18.90 4.06 0.12
C ASP A 311 -19.32 4.55 -1.27
N PHE A 312 -19.58 5.85 -1.42
CA PHE A 312 -19.99 6.44 -2.68
C PHE A 312 -18.94 6.20 -3.77
N PHE A 313 -17.67 6.45 -3.47
CA PHE A 313 -16.58 6.23 -4.42
C PHE A 313 -16.49 4.76 -4.84
N TRP A 314 -16.55 3.82 -3.89
CA TRP A 314 -16.46 2.40 -4.21
C TRP A 314 -17.60 1.96 -5.13
N HIS A 315 -18.84 2.34 -4.84
CA HIS A 315 -19.99 2.02 -5.67
C HIS A 315 -19.90 2.67 -7.05
N THR A 316 -19.49 3.94 -7.13
CA THR A 316 -19.26 4.64 -8.40
C THR A 316 -18.24 3.90 -9.26
N MET A 317 -17.12 3.48 -8.66
CA MET A 317 -16.09 2.72 -9.37
C MET A 317 -16.62 1.41 -9.92
N ILE A 318 -17.32 0.63 -9.10
CA ILE A 318 -17.78 -0.71 -9.49
C ILE A 318 -18.89 -0.64 -10.52
N ASP A 319 -19.82 0.28 -10.36
CA ASP A 319 -21.03 0.35 -11.20
C ASP A 319 -20.79 1.10 -12.53
N HIS A 320 -19.79 2.01 -12.61
CA HIS A 320 -19.63 2.89 -13.75
C HIS A 320 -18.25 2.88 -14.44
N HIS A 321 -17.18 2.47 -13.74
CA HIS A 321 -15.79 2.60 -14.22
C HIS A 321 -15.01 1.28 -14.23
N THR A 322 -15.65 0.15 -13.95
CA THR A 322 -14.97 -1.15 -13.84
C THR A 322 -15.36 -2.07 -15.00
N PHE A 323 -14.36 -2.59 -15.69
CA PHE A 323 -14.51 -3.61 -16.74
C PHE A 323 -14.84 -4.99 -16.15
N ALA A 324 -15.36 -5.90 -16.97
CA ALA A 324 -15.78 -7.24 -16.56
C ALA A 324 -14.72 -8.02 -15.75
N PRO A 325 -13.40 -7.97 -16.04
CA PRO A 325 -12.39 -8.63 -15.22
C PRO A 325 -12.18 -8.03 -13.82
N GLY A 326 -12.79 -6.90 -13.51
CA GLY A 326 -12.62 -6.18 -12.24
C GLY A 326 -11.57 -5.08 -12.28
N CYS A 327 -10.94 -4.84 -13.42
CA CYS A 327 -10.00 -3.74 -13.61
C CYS A 327 -10.71 -2.44 -14.01
N SER A 328 -10.02 -1.32 -13.83
CA SER A 328 -10.45 0.03 -14.23
C SER A 328 -9.32 0.76 -14.93
N SER A 329 -9.59 1.91 -15.49
CA SER A 329 -8.69 2.80 -16.24
C SER A 329 -8.42 2.41 -17.68
N ASP A 330 -8.14 3.43 -18.48
CA ASP A 330 -7.54 3.33 -19.80
C ASP A 330 -6.41 4.35 -19.88
N LYS A 331 -5.19 3.91 -20.24
CA LYS A 331 -3.99 4.76 -20.22
C LYS A 331 -3.83 5.50 -18.88
N GLU A 332 -4.03 4.78 -17.77
CA GLU A 332 -3.91 5.26 -16.39
C GLU A 332 -5.01 6.25 -15.94
N HIS A 333 -5.96 6.62 -16.81
CA HIS A 333 -6.96 7.65 -16.51
C HIS A 333 -8.37 7.07 -16.44
N TYR A 334 -9.21 7.77 -15.70
CA TYR A 334 -10.66 7.57 -15.78
C TYR A 334 -11.18 8.05 -17.15
N PHE A 335 -12.39 7.70 -17.42
CA PHE A 335 -13.17 8.13 -18.58
C PHE A 335 -14.61 8.37 -18.13
N ASP A 336 -15.44 8.99 -18.97
CA ASP A 336 -16.83 9.25 -18.64
C ASP A 336 -17.58 7.97 -18.23
N PRO A 337 -18.48 8.05 -17.26
CA PRO A 337 -19.27 6.90 -16.80
C PRO A 337 -19.93 6.13 -17.94
N GLN A 338 -20.01 4.81 -17.81
CA GLN A 338 -20.71 3.93 -18.76
C GLN A 338 -20.16 3.92 -20.20
N GLN A 339 -18.94 4.41 -20.43
CA GLN A 339 -18.31 4.39 -21.75
C GLN A 339 -17.28 3.26 -21.91
N LEU A 340 -17.36 2.21 -21.11
CA LEU A 340 -16.41 1.09 -21.08
C LEU A 340 -16.07 0.53 -22.49
N SER A 341 -17.08 0.38 -23.35
CA SER A 341 -16.88 -0.16 -24.69
C SER A 341 -15.97 0.67 -25.60
N LYS A 342 -15.84 1.96 -25.32
CA LYS A 342 -14.96 2.88 -26.07
C LYS A 342 -13.49 2.83 -25.59
N HIS A 343 -13.26 2.22 -24.44
CA HIS A 343 -11.99 2.18 -23.74
C HIS A 343 -11.37 0.78 -23.66
N LEU A 344 -11.74 -0.11 -24.61
CA LEU A 344 -11.12 -1.43 -24.75
C LEU A 344 -9.84 -1.28 -25.57
N THR A 345 -8.73 -0.93 -24.93
CA THR A 345 -7.45 -0.63 -25.58
C THR A 345 -6.35 -1.61 -25.16
N GLY A 346 -5.15 -1.46 -25.74
CA GLY A 346 -3.96 -2.17 -25.30
C GLY A 346 -3.40 -1.67 -23.94
N TYR A 347 -3.95 -0.57 -23.41
CA TYR A 347 -3.52 0.09 -22.17
C TYR A 347 -4.64 0.10 -21.12
N THR A 348 -5.59 -0.81 -21.22
CA THR A 348 -6.70 -0.95 -20.26
C THR A 348 -6.18 -1.58 -18.96
N GLY A 349 -6.78 -1.22 -17.85
CA GLY A 349 -6.63 -1.93 -16.57
C GLY A 349 -5.22 -1.90 -16.00
N GLU A 350 -4.80 -0.75 -15.46
CA GLU A 350 -3.56 -0.66 -14.69
C GLU A 350 -3.63 -1.51 -13.43
N THR A 351 -2.60 -2.33 -13.17
CA THR A 351 -2.53 -3.23 -12.01
C THR A 351 -2.64 -2.50 -10.68
N CYS A 352 -1.98 -1.34 -10.56
CA CYS A 352 -2.01 -0.57 -9.32
C CYS A 352 -3.41 -0.08 -8.97
N CYS A 353 -4.23 0.26 -9.97
CA CYS A 353 -5.62 0.64 -9.74
C CYS A 353 -6.41 -0.49 -9.10
N THR A 354 -6.31 -1.70 -9.63
CA THR A 354 -6.99 -2.87 -9.08
C THR A 354 -6.44 -3.22 -7.68
N TYR A 355 -5.13 -3.15 -7.48
CA TYR A 355 -4.51 -3.33 -6.17
C TYR A 355 -5.13 -2.40 -5.11
N ASN A 356 -5.21 -1.11 -5.40
CA ASN A 356 -5.76 -0.14 -4.47
C ASN A 356 -7.27 -0.33 -4.26
N MET A 357 -8.01 -0.75 -5.30
CA MET A 357 -9.43 -1.09 -5.15
C MET A 357 -9.65 -2.35 -4.29
N LEU A 358 -8.76 -3.35 -4.35
CA LEU A 358 -8.83 -4.51 -3.44
C LEU A 358 -8.56 -4.09 -1.99
N LYS A 359 -7.57 -3.23 -1.75
CA LYS A 359 -7.36 -2.64 -0.42
C LYS A 359 -8.61 -1.92 0.09
N LEU A 360 -9.22 -1.07 -0.74
CA LEU A 360 -10.42 -0.34 -0.38
C LEU A 360 -11.61 -1.29 -0.11
N SER A 361 -11.77 -2.31 -0.95
CA SER A 361 -12.82 -3.32 -0.77
C SER A 361 -12.67 -4.08 0.55
N ARG A 362 -11.44 -4.36 0.98
CA ARG A 362 -11.18 -4.98 2.28
C ARG A 362 -11.71 -4.11 3.43
N HIS A 363 -11.48 -2.78 3.40
CA HIS A 363 -12.04 -1.87 4.40
C HIS A 363 -13.58 -1.95 4.42
N LEU A 364 -14.22 -1.80 3.27
CA LEU A 364 -15.69 -1.83 3.18
C LEU A 364 -16.26 -3.19 3.60
N PHE A 365 -15.65 -4.29 3.19
CA PHE A 365 -16.10 -5.63 3.58
C PHE A 365 -16.04 -5.83 5.08
N CYS A 366 -14.96 -5.40 5.72
CA CYS A 366 -14.84 -5.52 7.16
C CYS A 366 -15.85 -4.63 7.91
N TRP A 367 -16.27 -3.50 7.35
CA TRP A 367 -17.31 -2.66 7.95
C TRP A 367 -18.71 -3.23 7.79
N THR A 368 -18.97 -3.97 6.69
CA THR A 368 -20.34 -4.32 6.29
C THR A 368 -20.62 -5.81 6.20
N GLY A 369 -19.62 -6.64 5.90
CA GLY A 369 -19.84 -8.03 5.51
C GLY A 369 -20.60 -8.19 4.19
N ASP A 370 -20.70 -7.15 3.36
CA ASP A 370 -21.49 -7.15 2.14
C ASP A 370 -20.90 -8.09 1.08
N ALA A 371 -21.71 -9.07 0.66
CA ALA A 371 -21.33 -10.04 -0.36
C ALA A 371 -20.97 -9.40 -1.72
N LYS A 372 -21.55 -8.25 -2.09
CA LYS A 372 -21.22 -7.51 -3.32
C LYS A 372 -19.73 -7.05 -3.30
N VAL A 373 -19.24 -6.67 -2.13
CA VAL A 373 -17.84 -6.26 -1.96
C VAL A 373 -16.90 -7.45 -2.09
N ALA A 374 -17.25 -8.59 -1.48
CA ALA A 374 -16.49 -9.83 -1.59
C ALA A 374 -16.48 -10.38 -3.02
N ASP A 375 -17.62 -10.34 -3.72
CA ASP A 375 -17.76 -10.77 -5.12
C ASP A 375 -16.85 -9.94 -6.06
N TYR A 376 -16.84 -8.62 -5.90
CA TYR A 376 -15.92 -7.79 -6.64
C TYR A 376 -14.46 -8.14 -6.35
N TYR A 377 -14.12 -8.31 -5.07
CA TYR A 377 -12.77 -8.66 -4.63
C TYR A 377 -12.30 -9.95 -5.30
N GLU A 378 -13.10 -11.02 -5.19
CA GLU A 378 -12.78 -12.31 -5.79
C GLU A 378 -12.64 -12.20 -7.32
N ARG A 379 -13.59 -11.55 -8.00
CA ARG A 379 -13.56 -11.37 -9.45
C ARG A 379 -12.30 -10.65 -9.93
N ALA A 380 -11.94 -9.55 -9.29
CA ALA A 380 -10.75 -8.77 -9.65
C ALA A 380 -9.45 -9.53 -9.34
N LEU A 381 -9.43 -10.26 -8.22
CA LEU A 381 -8.28 -11.07 -7.83
C LEU A 381 -8.02 -12.18 -8.85
N TYR A 382 -9.05 -12.97 -9.21
CA TYR A 382 -8.89 -14.09 -10.15
C TYR A 382 -8.68 -13.66 -11.60
N ASN A 383 -9.42 -12.65 -12.08
CA ASN A 383 -9.44 -12.32 -13.50
C ASN A 383 -8.42 -11.25 -13.90
N HIS A 384 -7.91 -10.47 -12.96
CA HIS A 384 -6.86 -9.50 -13.22
C HIS A 384 -5.56 -9.87 -12.51
N ILE A 385 -5.54 -9.85 -11.18
CA ILE A 385 -4.30 -9.94 -10.40
C ILE A 385 -3.60 -11.28 -10.58
N LEU A 386 -4.31 -12.39 -10.45
CA LEU A 386 -3.73 -13.73 -10.65
C LEU A 386 -3.15 -13.91 -12.06
N GLY A 387 -3.81 -13.30 -13.06
CA GLY A 387 -3.37 -13.35 -14.45
C GLY A 387 -2.28 -12.34 -14.82
N GLN A 388 -1.86 -11.49 -13.90
CA GLN A 388 -0.89 -10.41 -14.13
C GLN A 388 0.53 -10.92 -14.29
N GLN A 389 0.88 -12.00 -13.60
CA GLN A 389 2.21 -12.56 -13.61
C GLN A 389 2.39 -13.53 -14.76
N ASP A 390 3.53 -13.41 -15.44
CA ASP A 390 3.97 -14.39 -16.42
C ASP A 390 4.31 -15.73 -15.73
N PRO A 391 3.66 -16.83 -16.12
CA PRO A 391 3.87 -18.13 -15.47
C PRO A 391 5.27 -18.73 -15.69
N GLU A 392 6.01 -18.29 -16.69
CA GLU A 392 7.36 -18.78 -16.96
C GLU A 392 8.44 -17.97 -16.25
N THR A 393 8.36 -16.65 -16.32
CA THR A 393 9.42 -15.76 -15.82
C THR A 393 9.14 -15.17 -14.46
N GLY A 394 7.88 -15.13 -14.01
CA GLY A 394 7.44 -14.43 -12.80
C GLY A 394 7.37 -12.91 -12.95
N MET A 395 7.59 -12.38 -14.15
CA MET A 395 7.47 -10.95 -14.40
C MET A 395 6.02 -10.53 -14.51
N VAL A 396 5.72 -9.25 -14.23
CA VAL A 396 4.34 -8.76 -14.17
C VAL A 396 4.05 -7.75 -15.28
N SER A 397 2.80 -7.72 -15.75
CA SER A 397 2.37 -6.73 -16.72
C SER A 397 1.89 -5.45 -16.05
N TYR A 398 2.06 -4.31 -16.73
CA TYR A 398 1.56 -3.01 -16.27
C TYR A 398 0.05 -2.93 -16.46
N PHE A 399 -0.41 -3.30 -17.65
CA PHE A 399 -1.80 -3.23 -18.07
C PHE A 399 -2.38 -4.63 -18.35
N LEU A 400 -3.70 -4.76 -18.20
CA LEU A 400 -4.49 -5.84 -18.73
C LEU A 400 -5.14 -5.37 -20.04
N PRO A 401 -4.53 -5.64 -21.21
CA PRO A 401 -5.08 -5.18 -22.48
C PRO A 401 -6.41 -5.87 -22.80
N LEU A 402 -7.44 -5.09 -23.11
CA LEU A 402 -8.77 -5.58 -23.48
C LEU A 402 -9.09 -5.39 -24.96
N LEU A 403 -8.17 -4.80 -25.76
CA LEU A 403 -8.32 -4.73 -27.20
C LEU A 403 -8.11 -6.12 -27.81
N SER A 404 -9.02 -6.52 -28.69
CA SER A 404 -8.88 -7.78 -29.42
C SER A 404 -7.59 -7.85 -30.22
N GLY A 405 -6.85 -8.95 -30.10
CA GLY A 405 -5.54 -9.14 -30.72
C GLY A 405 -4.35 -8.50 -29.99
N SER A 406 -4.57 -7.82 -28.87
CA SER A 406 -3.49 -7.32 -28.02
C SER A 406 -2.88 -8.44 -27.18
N HIS A 407 -1.68 -8.16 -26.64
CA HIS A 407 -0.97 -9.04 -25.72
C HIS A 407 -0.43 -8.25 -24.53
N LYS A 408 -0.18 -8.96 -23.42
CA LYS A 408 0.46 -8.37 -22.23
C LYS A 408 1.95 -8.10 -22.53
N VAL A 409 2.42 -6.96 -22.01
CA VAL A 409 3.84 -6.63 -21.97
C VAL A 409 4.33 -6.78 -20.54
N TYR A 410 5.26 -7.68 -20.34
CA TYR A 410 5.80 -7.98 -19.01
C TYR A 410 7.03 -7.15 -18.68
N SER A 411 7.24 -6.93 -17.39
CA SER A 411 8.42 -6.27 -16.85
C SER A 411 9.69 -7.10 -17.10
N THR A 412 10.84 -6.48 -16.88
CA THR A 412 12.13 -7.17 -16.88
C THR A 412 12.68 -7.23 -15.45
N ARG A 413 13.55 -8.21 -15.17
CA ARG A 413 14.08 -8.45 -13.84
C ARG A 413 14.87 -7.27 -13.26
N GLU A 414 15.50 -6.44 -14.10
CA GLU A 414 16.52 -5.47 -13.67
C GLU A 414 16.35 -4.06 -14.25
N ASN A 415 15.42 -3.83 -15.19
CA ASN A 415 15.33 -2.56 -15.91
C ASN A 415 13.94 -1.93 -15.99
N SER A 416 12.91 -2.53 -15.41
CA SER A 416 11.56 -1.96 -15.40
C SER A 416 11.29 -1.20 -14.10
N PHE A 417 11.14 -1.91 -13.02
CA PHE A 417 10.83 -1.37 -11.69
C PHE A 417 9.66 -0.39 -11.69
N TRP A 418 8.65 -0.63 -12.54
CA TRP A 418 7.41 0.15 -12.55
C TRP A 418 6.67 0.01 -11.24
N CYS A 419 5.76 0.93 -10.94
CA CYS A 419 4.87 0.85 -9.76
C CYS A 419 4.15 -0.51 -9.69
N CYS A 420 3.67 -1.01 -10.82
CA CYS A 420 2.95 -2.28 -10.93
C CYS A 420 3.80 -3.51 -10.59
N VAL A 421 5.12 -3.45 -10.75
CA VAL A 421 6.02 -4.51 -10.27
C VAL A 421 5.93 -4.63 -8.76
N GLY A 422 5.99 -3.50 -8.05
CA GLY A 422 5.87 -3.46 -6.60
C GLY A 422 4.48 -3.86 -6.09
N SER A 423 3.41 -3.40 -6.77
CA SER A 423 2.03 -3.78 -6.43
C SER A 423 1.78 -5.27 -6.64
N GLY A 424 2.31 -5.85 -7.73
CA GLY A 424 2.21 -7.29 -7.99
C GLY A 424 2.82 -8.13 -6.87
N LEU A 425 4.00 -7.75 -6.38
CA LEU A 425 4.66 -8.44 -5.27
C LEU A 425 3.87 -8.39 -3.95
N SER A 426 3.16 -7.30 -3.71
CA SER A 426 2.40 -7.13 -2.46
C SER A 426 1.05 -7.86 -2.48
N LEU A 427 0.43 -8.03 -3.66
CA LEU A 427 -0.93 -8.56 -3.81
C LEU A 427 -1.07 -10.05 -3.57
N ILE A 428 -0.06 -10.83 -3.90
CA ILE A 428 -0.09 -12.29 -3.76
C ILE A 428 -0.20 -12.69 -2.28
N HIS A 429 0.12 -11.77 -1.37
CA HIS A 429 0.00 -11.97 0.07
C HIS A 429 -1.27 -11.38 0.69
N ILE A 430 -2.06 -10.57 -0.05
CA ILE A 430 -3.26 -9.89 0.47
C ILE A 430 -4.54 -10.69 0.21
N SER A 431 -4.46 -11.83 -0.48
CA SER A 431 -5.62 -12.64 -0.89
C SER A 431 -6.27 -13.46 0.23
N GLU A 432 -6.15 -13.04 1.48
CA GLU A 432 -6.68 -13.76 2.64
C GLU A 432 -7.84 -13.04 3.31
#